data_730cfd71dd77dc111b281286578680f0
#
_entry.id   730cfd71dd77dc111b281286578680f0
#
_cell.length_a   1.000
_cell.length_b   1.000
_cell.length_c   1.000
_cell.angle_alpha   90.00
_cell.angle_beta   90.00
_cell.angle_gamma   90.00
#
_symmetry.space_group_name_H-M   'P 1'
#
loop_
_entity.id
_entity.type
_entity.pdbx_description
1 polymer ?
#
loop_
_entity_poly.entity_id
_entity_poly.type
_entity_poly.pdbx_seq_one_letter_code
_entity_poly.pdbx_strand_id
1 'polypeptide(L)'
;KIAMGGGFANTELRSLSDPRVFEFYDFITLDDGEAPLEQLWEYVNGRKEKTELKRAFTLEKGKVEFINNTNCTDYKQGQVGTPDYSDLWLDKYISAIEVVNPMHSLWSDGRWNKLTMAHGCYWGKCTFCDISLDYIKNYEPIAASLLCDRMEGMIAQTGQNGFHFVDEAAPPALMRALAIEI
;
A
#
# COMPACT_ATOMS: atom_id res chain seq x y z
N LYS A 1 -11.09 -15.50 8.14
CA LYS A 1 -11.55 -14.70 6.99
C LYS A 1 -10.34 -14.32 6.14
N ILE A 2 -10.51 -14.30 4.82
CA ILE A 2 -9.47 -13.97 3.83
C ILE A 2 -9.92 -12.71 3.09
N ALA A 3 -9.07 -11.68 3.10
CA ALA A 3 -9.30 -10.45 2.36
C ALA A 3 -8.21 -10.27 1.28
N MET A 4 -8.60 -9.70 0.16
CA MET A 4 -7.71 -9.34 -0.95
C MET A 4 -7.81 -7.85 -1.23
N GLY A 5 -6.69 -7.22 -1.51
CA GLY A 5 -6.58 -5.81 -1.94
C GLY A 5 -5.36 -5.59 -2.82
N GLY A 6 -4.94 -4.35 -2.99
CA GLY A 6 -3.75 -3.96 -3.75
C GLY A 6 -3.98 -3.82 -5.25
N GLY A 7 -2.90 -3.73 -6.02
CA GLY A 7 -2.92 -3.34 -7.44
C GLY A 7 -3.89 -4.15 -8.30
N PHE A 8 -3.87 -5.49 -8.18
CA PHE A 8 -4.76 -6.34 -8.97
C PHE A 8 -6.25 -6.11 -8.65
N ALA A 9 -6.60 -5.95 -7.36
CA ALA A 9 -7.97 -5.63 -6.97
C ALA A 9 -8.39 -4.27 -7.52
N ASN A 10 -7.51 -3.28 -7.46
CA ASN A 10 -7.76 -1.93 -7.91
C ASN A 10 -7.90 -1.78 -9.43
N THR A 11 -7.30 -2.66 -10.20
CA THR A 11 -7.36 -2.64 -11.67
C THR A 11 -8.39 -3.63 -12.21
N GLU A 12 -8.19 -4.92 -11.97
CA GLU A 12 -8.97 -5.98 -12.62
C GLU A 12 -10.30 -6.26 -11.93
N LEU A 13 -10.40 -6.03 -10.61
CA LEU A 13 -11.60 -6.37 -9.85
C LEU A 13 -12.47 -5.16 -9.50
N ARG A 14 -12.16 -3.98 -10.02
CA ARG A 14 -12.93 -2.75 -9.71
C ARG A 14 -14.41 -2.82 -10.12
N SER A 15 -14.74 -3.59 -11.15
CA SER A 15 -16.10 -3.83 -11.62
C SER A 15 -16.54 -5.28 -11.39
N LEU A 16 -16.13 -5.86 -10.26
CA LEU A 16 -16.37 -7.25 -9.95
C LEU A 16 -17.86 -7.59 -9.94
N SER A 17 -18.26 -8.58 -10.75
CA SER A 17 -19.63 -9.11 -10.79
C SER A 17 -19.69 -10.64 -10.73
N ASP A 18 -18.55 -11.33 -10.96
CA ASP A 18 -18.47 -12.78 -10.93
C ASP A 18 -18.34 -13.30 -9.49
N PRO A 19 -19.31 -14.10 -8.99
CA PRO A 19 -19.28 -14.58 -7.62
C PRO A 19 -18.20 -15.64 -7.35
N ARG A 20 -17.62 -16.27 -8.38
CA ARG A 20 -16.66 -17.38 -8.23
C ARG A 20 -15.38 -16.97 -7.50
N VAL A 21 -15.00 -15.71 -7.54
CA VAL A 21 -13.85 -15.18 -6.79
C VAL A 21 -14.01 -15.41 -5.29
N PHE A 22 -15.23 -15.42 -4.78
CA PHE A 22 -15.55 -15.64 -3.37
C PHE A 22 -15.49 -17.12 -2.94
N GLU A 23 -15.12 -18.04 -3.84
CA GLU A 23 -14.68 -19.38 -3.46
C GLU A 23 -13.32 -19.36 -2.77
N PHE A 24 -12.52 -18.30 -2.97
CA PHE A 24 -11.16 -18.14 -2.43
C PHE A 24 -11.05 -17.03 -1.38
N TYR A 25 -11.89 -16.01 -1.48
CA TYR A 25 -11.84 -14.81 -0.61
C TYR A 25 -13.19 -14.56 0.03
N ASP A 26 -13.17 -14.02 1.24
CA ASP A 26 -14.39 -13.53 1.91
C ASP A 26 -14.69 -12.08 1.52
N PHE A 27 -13.63 -11.29 1.31
CA PHE A 27 -13.72 -9.86 1.02
C PHE A 27 -12.68 -9.43 0.00
N ILE A 28 -13.03 -8.44 -0.82
CA ILE A 28 -12.10 -7.75 -1.72
C ILE A 28 -12.23 -6.25 -1.46
N THR A 29 -11.13 -5.59 -1.11
CA THR A 29 -11.10 -4.15 -0.82
C THR A 29 -10.42 -3.38 -1.94
N LEU A 30 -10.89 -2.16 -2.19
CA LEU A 30 -10.36 -1.27 -3.22
C LEU A 30 -9.65 -0.07 -2.62
N ASP A 31 -8.78 0.51 -3.43
CA ASP A 31 -8.02 1.74 -3.17
C ASP A 31 -7.08 1.59 -1.97
N ASP A 32 -6.96 2.64 -1.15
CA ASP A 32 -6.12 2.61 0.05
C ASP A 32 -6.63 1.57 1.04
N GLY A 33 -5.73 0.77 1.58
CA GLY A 33 -6.07 -0.41 2.35
C GLY A 33 -6.35 -0.16 3.83
N GLU A 34 -5.82 0.91 4.40
CA GLU A 34 -5.78 1.14 5.85
C GLU A 34 -7.19 1.24 6.44
N ALA A 35 -8.00 2.18 5.95
CA ALA A 35 -9.36 2.35 6.44
C ALA A 35 -10.28 1.16 6.11
N PRO A 36 -10.29 0.58 4.90
CA PRO A 36 -11.03 -0.64 4.61
C PRO A 36 -10.67 -1.81 5.52
N LEU A 37 -9.37 -2.04 5.79
CA LEU A 37 -8.93 -3.14 6.64
C LEU A 37 -9.32 -2.93 8.10
N GLU A 38 -9.25 -1.72 8.61
CA GLU A 38 -9.72 -1.40 9.95
C GLU A 38 -11.24 -1.67 10.09
N GLN A 39 -12.06 -1.18 9.13
CA GLN A 39 -13.50 -1.42 9.14
C GLN A 39 -13.81 -2.93 9.06
N LEU A 40 -13.07 -3.65 8.22
CA LEU A 40 -13.22 -5.09 8.07
C LEU A 40 -12.85 -5.83 9.36
N TRP A 41 -11.77 -5.44 10.02
CA TRP A 41 -11.36 -5.99 11.31
C TRP A 41 -12.43 -5.80 12.40
N GLU A 42 -12.99 -4.58 12.48
CA GLU A 42 -14.06 -4.28 13.43
C GLU A 42 -15.33 -5.10 13.13
N TYR A 43 -15.69 -5.25 11.86
CA TYR A 43 -16.83 -6.06 11.44
C TYR A 43 -16.64 -7.55 11.78
N VAL A 44 -15.50 -8.13 11.43
CA VAL A 44 -15.20 -9.56 11.68
C VAL A 44 -15.21 -9.89 13.18
N ASN A 45 -14.85 -8.92 14.02
CA ASN A 45 -14.89 -9.05 15.47
C ASN A 45 -16.26 -8.69 16.10
N GLY A 46 -17.30 -8.42 15.29
CA GLY A 46 -18.65 -8.15 15.75
C GLY A 46 -18.84 -6.77 16.41
N ARG A 47 -17.92 -5.83 16.16
CA ARG A 47 -17.98 -4.47 16.71
C ARG A 47 -18.63 -3.46 15.77
N LYS A 48 -18.78 -3.82 14.49
CA LYS A 48 -19.45 -3.01 13.45
C LYS A 48 -20.38 -3.86 12.61
N GLU A 49 -21.32 -3.19 11.96
CA GLU A 49 -22.24 -3.79 11.02
C GLU A 49 -21.63 -3.88 9.61
N LYS A 50 -22.12 -4.81 8.79
CA LYS A 50 -21.66 -5.00 7.41
C LYS A 50 -21.78 -3.71 6.58
N THR A 51 -22.81 -2.91 6.82
CA THR A 51 -23.08 -1.63 6.14
C THR A 51 -22.03 -0.55 6.42
N GLU A 52 -21.20 -0.74 7.45
CA GLU A 52 -20.12 0.18 7.81
C GLU A 52 -18.81 -0.12 7.07
N LEU A 53 -18.75 -1.19 6.28
CA LEU A 53 -17.57 -1.53 5.47
C LEU A 53 -17.27 -0.44 4.44
N LYS A 54 -15.99 -0.20 4.20
CA LYS A 54 -15.50 0.78 3.24
C LYS A 54 -14.92 0.09 2.03
N ARG A 55 -15.38 0.46 0.83
CA ARG A 55 -14.90 -0.02 -0.47
C ARG A 55 -14.65 -1.54 -0.50
N ALA A 56 -15.60 -2.30 -0.01
CA ALA A 56 -15.49 -3.75 0.10
C ALA A 56 -16.51 -4.47 -0.77
N PHE A 57 -16.04 -5.41 -1.57
CA PHE A 57 -16.90 -6.42 -2.18
C PHE A 57 -17.04 -7.62 -1.26
N THR A 58 -18.22 -8.19 -1.21
CA THR A 58 -18.56 -9.41 -0.47
C THR A 58 -19.63 -10.21 -1.21
N LEU A 59 -19.84 -11.45 -0.81
CA LEU A 59 -20.91 -12.29 -1.33
C LEU A 59 -22.11 -12.29 -0.39
N GLU A 60 -23.29 -11.92 -0.90
CA GLU A 60 -24.55 -11.99 -0.16
C GLU A 60 -25.58 -12.78 -0.97
N LYS A 61 -26.05 -13.90 -0.41
CA LYS A 61 -27.05 -14.78 -1.07
C LYS A 61 -26.68 -15.15 -2.52
N GLY A 62 -25.40 -15.44 -2.75
CA GLY A 62 -24.87 -15.82 -4.07
C GLY A 62 -24.68 -14.66 -5.07
N LYS A 63 -24.82 -13.40 -4.62
CA LYS A 63 -24.60 -12.21 -5.44
C LYS A 63 -23.45 -11.39 -4.88
N VAL A 64 -22.69 -10.82 -5.79
CA VAL A 64 -21.62 -9.85 -5.43
C VAL A 64 -22.29 -8.55 -4.97
N GLU A 65 -21.91 -8.08 -3.81
CA GLU A 65 -22.36 -6.82 -3.23
C GLU A 65 -21.15 -5.92 -2.98
N PHE A 66 -21.24 -4.66 -3.42
CA PHE A 66 -20.24 -3.63 -3.11
C PHE A 66 -20.79 -2.69 -2.04
N ILE A 67 -20.03 -2.56 -0.95
CA ILE A 67 -20.38 -1.73 0.19
C ILE A 67 -19.33 -0.63 0.30
N ASN A 68 -19.78 0.61 0.43
CA ASN A 68 -18.89 1.75 0.61
C ASN A 68 -19.48 2.77 1.59
N ASN A 69 -19.04 2.70 2.82
CA ASN A 69 -19.35 3.70 3.83
C ASN A 69 -18.55 4.99 3.56
N THR A 70 -19.22 5.97 2.97
CA THR A 70 -18.61 7.27 2.64
C THR A 70 -18.36 8.16 3.87
N ASN A 71 -18.94 7.85 5.03
CA ASN A 71 -18.68 8.56 6.27
C ASN A 71 -17.33 8.16 6.91
N CYS A 72 -16.77 7.02 6.52
CA CYS A 72 -15.44 6.61 6.92
C CYS A 72 -14.41 7.33 6.02
N THR A 73 -13.57 8.17 6.61
CA THR A 73 -12.48 8.86 5.90
C THR A 73 -11.26 7.97 5.75
N ASP A 74 -10.47 8.18 4.70
CA ASP A 74 -9.17 7.54 4.56
C ASP A 74 -8.13 8.19 5.47
N TYR A 75 -7.10 7.43 5.82
CA TYR A 75 -5.94 7.96 6.51
C TYR A 75 -5.09 8.79 5.56
N LYS A 76 -4.57 9.90 6.07
CA LYS A 76 -3.55 10.66 5.35
C LYS A 76 -2.21 9.92 5.41
N GLN A 77 -1.37 10.08 4.39
CA GLN A 77 -0.07 9.41 4.31
C GLN A 77 0.82 9.67 5.53
N GLY A 78 0.74 10.84 6.14
CA GLY A 78 1.45 11.15 7.38
C GLY A 78 0.91 10.42 8.62
N GLN A 79 -0.32 9.90 8.58
CA GLN A 79 -0.97 9.16 9.67
C GLN A 79 -0.74 7.65 9.58
N VAL A 80 -0.35 7.16 8.40
CA VAL A 80 0.05 5.76 8.21
C VAL A 80 1.36 5.52 8.94
N GLY A 81 1.46 4.40 9.64
CA GLY A 81 2.62 4.05 10.46
C GLY A 81 3.88 3.74 9.64
N THR A 82 4.97 3.47 10.36
CA THR A 82 6.17 2.89 9.75
C THR A 82 5.89 1.43 9.39
N PRO A 83 6.30 0.94 8.20
CA PRO A 83 6.22 -0.49 7.88
C PRO A 83 6.92 -1.34 8.95
N ASP A 84 6.25 -2.39 9.38
CA ASP A 84 6.78 -3.31 10.37
C ASP A 84 7.21 -4.63 9.71
N TYR A 85 8.51 -4.93 9.81
CA TYR A 85 9.14 -6.14 9.28
C TYR A 85 9.60 -7.10 10.38
N SER A 86 9.24 -6.83 11.65
CA SER A 86 9.78 -7.54 12.80
C SER A 86 9.44 -9.04 12.84
N ASP A 87 8.34 -9.44 12.21
CA ASP A 87 7.86 -10.82 12.13
C ASP A 87 8.31 -11.55 10.84
N LEU A 88 9.02 -10.87 9.95
CA LEU A 88 9.50 -11.45 8.69
C LEU A 88 10.88 -12.11 8.87
N TRP A 89 11.04 -13.27 8.28
CA TRP A 89 12.33 -13.97 8.23
C TRP A 89 13.20 -13.41 7.11
N LEU A 90 13.70 -12.19 7.30
CA LEU A 90 14.40 -11.43 6.27
C LEU A 90 15.66 -12.13 5.73
N ASP A 91 16.30 -12.96 6.55
CA ASP A 91 17.46 -13.79 6.18
C ASP A 91 17.14 -14.87 5.14
N LYS A 92 15.86 -15.25 5.00
CA LYS A 92 15.39 -16.24 4.03
C LYS A 92 15.01 -15.66 2.68
N TYR A 93 14.91 -14.34 2.56
CA TYR A 93 14.63 -13.70 1.28
C TYR A 93 15.91 -13.59 0.45
N ILE A 94 15.84 -13.98 -0.81
CA ILE A 94 16.95 -13.86 -1.77
C ILE A 94 17.22 -12.37 -2.03
N SER A 95 18.46 -11.94 -1.86
CA SER A 95 18.90 -10.61 -2.27
C SER A 95 19.21 -10.57 -3.77
N ALA A 96 19.22 -9.37 -4.36
CA ALA A 96 19.57 -9.21 -5.77
C ALA A 96 21.00 -9.67 -6.09
N ILE A 97 21.90 -9.63 -5.10
CA ILE A 97 23.30 -10.08 -5.24
C ILE A 97 23.41 -11.62 -5.35
N GLU A 98 22.42 -12.35 -4.84
CA GLU A 98 22.36 -13.81 -4.88
C GLU A 98 21.75 -14.32 -6.19
N VAL A 99 21.18 -13.44 -6.99
CA VAL A 99 20.60 -13.76 -8.29
C VAL A 99 21.69 -13.71 -9.36
N VAL A 100 21.81 -14.75 -10.17
CA VAL A 100 22.80 -14.86 -11.26
C VAL A 100 22.41 -13.94 -12.41
N ASN A 101 22.38 -12.64 -12.17
CA ASN A 101 22.15 -11.62 -13.18
C ASN A 101 23.09 -10.43 -12.91
N PRO A 102 24.14 -10.22 -13.76
CA PRO A 102 25.10 -9.15 -13.55
C PRO A 102 24.50 -7.75 -13.45
N MET A 103 23.35 -7.53 -14.09
CA MET A 103 22.65 -6.23 -14.01
C MET A 103 22.11 -5.95 -12.61
N HIS A 104 21.67 -6.95 -11.87
CA HIS A 104 21.17 -6.75 -10.52
C HIS A 104 22.25 -6.32 -9.54
N SER A 105 23.48 -6.79 -9.70
CA SER A 105 24.61 -6.40 -8.85
C SER A 105 25.05 -4.94 -9.07
N LEU A 106 24.70 -4.33 -10.21
CA LEU A 106 24.98 -2.92 -10.50
C LEU A 106 23.98 -1.98 -9.83
N TRP A 107 22.75 -2.47 -9.53
CA TRP A 107 21.64 -1.67 -9.02
C TRP A 107 21.30 -1.94 -7.55
N SER A 108 21.75 -3.07 -7.03
CA SER A 108 21.43 -3.46 -5.65
C SER A 108 22.55 -4.35 -5.10
N ASP A 109 23.24 -3.84 -4.11
CA ASP A 109 24.29 -4.55 -3.35
C ASP A 109 23.74 -5.31 -2.14
N GLY A 110 22.40 -5.38 -1.99
CA GLY A 110 21.79 -6.05 -0.87
C GLY A 110 20.26 -5.98 -0.82
N ARG A 111 19.75 -6.30 0.34
CA ARG A 111 18.33 -6.20 0.68
C ARG A 111 18.01 -4.75 1.07
N TRP A 112 17.10 -4.13 0.36
CA TRP A 112 16.73 -2.75 0.60
C TRP A 112 15.33 -2.65 1.22
N ASN A 113 15.21 -1.81 2.21
CA ASN A 113 13.90 -1.41 2.75
C ASN A 113 13.07 -0.73 1.67
N LYS A 114 11.76 -1.00 1.67
CA LYS A 114 10.81 -0.36 0.75
C LYS A 114 10.03 0.70 1.50
N LEU A 115 9.99 1.91 0.96
CA LEU A 115 9.32 3.04 1.59
C LEU A 115 8.69 3.93 0.53
N THR A 116 7.53 4.52 0.84
CA THR A 116 6.84 5.49 0.00
C THR A 116 7.00 6.88 0.59
N MET A 117 7.38 7.85 -0.23
CA MET A 117 7.59 9.26 0.16
C MET A 117 6.30 10.06 0.13
N ALA A 118 5.38 9.70 -0.76
CA ALA A 118 4.11 10.38 -0.95
C ALA A 118 3.02 9.40 -1.37
N HIS A 119 1.80 9.67 -0.97
CA HIS A 119 0.63 9.03 -1.58
C HIS A 119 0.31 9.69 -2.91
N GLY A 120 -0.16 8.89 -3.88
CA GLY A 120 -0.54 9.39 -5.20
C GLY A 120 0.62 9.92 -6.03
N CYS A 121 0.31 10.60 -7.12
CA CYS A 121 1.30 11.08 -8.08
C CYS A 121 1.22 12.59 -8.29
N TYR A 122 2.32 13.30 -8.03
CA TYR A 122 2.39 14.76 -8.23
C TYR A 122 2.29 15.17 -9.70
N TRP A 123 2.65 14.27 -10.62
CA TRP A 123 2.65 14.58 -12.04
C TRP A 123 1.24 14.55 -12.65
N GLY A 124 0.50 13.46 -12.47
CA GLY A 124 -0.90 13.32 -12.86
C GLY A 124 -1.25 13.63 -14.33
N LYS A 125 -0.31 13.45 -15.28
CA LYS A 125 -0.49 13.84 -16.69
C LYS A 125 -0.20 12.71 -17.68
N CYS A 126 0.03 11.50 -17.21
CA CYS A 126 0.29 10.37 -18.09
C CYS A 126 -0.98 9.93 -18.80
N THR A 127 -0.92 9.73 -20.10
CA THR A 127 -2.08 9.39 -20.95
C THR A 127 -2.59 7.96 -20.73
N PHE A 128 -1.77 7.09 -20.16
CA PHE A 128 -2.11 5.71 -19.84
C PHE A 128 -2.62 5.51 -18.39
N CYS A 129 -2.49 6.53 -17.55
CA CYS A 129 -2.82 6.45 -16.14
C CYS A 129 -4.26 6.91 -15.89
N ASP A 130 -5.04 6.16 -15.13
CA ASP A 130 -6.39 6.55 -14.74
C ASP A 130 -6.37 7.52 -13.56
N ILE A 131 -6.15 8.80 -13.88
CA ILE A 131 -6.14 9.90 -12.92
C ILE A 131 -7.54 10.29 -12.40
N SER A 132 -8.60 9.61 -12.83
CA SER A 132 -9.94 9.80 -12.25
C SER A 132 -10.07 9.12 -10.89
N LEU A 133 -9.20 8.17 -10.58
CA LEU A 133 -9.20 7.44 -9.32
C LEU A 133 -8.52 8.25 -8.22
N ASP A 134 -9.23 8.48 -7.13
CA ASP A 134 -8.78 9.34 -6.03
C ASP A 134 -7.45 8.87 -5.43
N TYR A 135 -7.23 7.58 -5.27
CA TYR A 135 -5.98 7.03 -4.71
C TYR A 135 -4.75 7.27 -5.62
N ILE A 136 -4.95 7.59 -6.91
CA ILE A 136 -3.87 7.99 -7.82
C ILE A 136 -3.74 9.52 -7.86
N LYS A 137 -4.86 10.23 -7.88
CA LYS A 137 -4.95 11.67 -8.06
C LYS A 137 -4.53 12.46 -6.83
N ASN A 138 -4.89 11.97 -5.64
CA ASN A 138 -4.66 12.70 -4.40
C ASN A 138 -3.19 12.60 -3.99
N TYR A 139 -2.44 13.65 -4.29
CA TYR A 139 -1.03 13.72 -3.95
C TYR A 139 -0.82 14.26 -2.53
N GLU A 140 -0.26 13.42 -1.66
CA GLU A 140 0.02 13.75 -0.26
C GLU A 140 1.46 13.38 0.10
N PRO A 141 2.41 14.32 -0.01
CA PRO A 141 3.79 14.11 0.45
C PRO A 141 3.87 14.12 1.98
N ILE A 142 4.73 13.30 2.55
CA ILE A 142 5.06 13.37 3.98
C ILE A 142 6.20 14.36 4.23
N ALA A 143 6.35 14.83 5.48
CA ALA A 143 7.46 15.66 5.86
C ALA A 143 8.79 14.90 5.80
N ALA A 144 9.89 15.55 5.42
CA ALA A 144 11.21 14.90 5.33
C ALA A 144 11.65 14.34 6.70
N SER A 145 11.41 15.06 7.79
CA SER A 145 11.70 14.58 9.15
C SER A 145 10.96 13.29 9.49
N LEU A 146 9.65 13.21 9.18
CA LEU A 146 8.88 11.97 9.39
C LEU A 146 9.41 10.83 8.51
N LEU A 147 9.90 11.13 7.31
CA LEU A 147 10.52 10.13 6.45
C LEU A 147 11.81 9.60 7.08
N CYS A 148 12.66 10.48 7.63
CA CYS A 148 13.86 10.10 8.38
C CYS A 148 13.52 9.22 9.60
N ASP A 149 12.52 9.61 10.41
CA ASP A 149 12.06 8.81 11.57
C ASP A 149 11.64 7.39 11.13
N ARG A 150 10.91 7.28 10.01
CA ARG A 150 10.52 5.99 9.45
C ARG A 150 11.72 5.17 8.98
N MET A 151 12.68 5.82 8.32
CA MET A 151 13.92 5.17 7.86
C MET A 151 14.73 4.64 9.05
N GLU A 152 14.90 5.41 10.10
CA GLU A 152 15.57 4.98 11.33
C GLU A 152 14.87 3.78 11.99
N GLY A 153 13.53 3.84 12.10
CA GLY A 153 12.73 2.75 12.62
C GLY A 153 12.87 1.46 11.81
N MET A 154 12.92 1.57 10.48
CA MET A 154 13.12 0.41 9.59
C MET A 154 14.54 -0.13 9.69
N ILE A 155 15.56 0.71 9.81
CA ILE A 155 16.95 0.27 10.03
C ILE A 155 17.06 -0.51 11.35
N ALA A 156 16.43 -0.01 12.40
CA ALA A 156 16.42 -0.68 13.70
C ALA A 156 15.77 -2.08 13.67
N GLN A 157 14.71 -2.25 12.85
CA GLN A 157 14.03 -3.55 12.69
C GLN A 157 14.80 -4.52 11.81
N THR A 158 15.35 -4.05 10.70
CA THR A 158 15.88 -4.92 9.62
C THR A 158 17.40 -5.06 9.64
N GLY A 159 18.11 -4.14 10.29
CA GLY A 159 19.56 -4.00 10.19
C GLY A 159 20.04 -3.54 8.79
N GLN A 160 19.14 -3.22 7.86
CA GLN A 160 19.47 -2.80 6.50
C GLN A 160 19.39 -1.28 6.40
N ASN A 161 20.43 -0.66 5.85
CA ASN A 161 20.52 0.80 5.68
C ASN A 161 20.26 1.28 4.24
N GLY A 162 19.99 0.36 3.31
CA GLY A 162 19.59 0.69 1.95
C GLY A 162 18.08 0.90 1.84
N PHE A 163 17.67 1.88 1.02
CA PHE A 163 16.27 2.19 0.78
C PHE A 163 15.96 2.26 -0.71
N HIS A 164 14.81 1.69 -1.07
CA HIS A 164 14.20 1.87 -2.37
C HIS A 164 12.85 2.57 -2.18
N PHE A 165 12.77 3.82 -2.61
CA PHE A 165 11.50 4.53 -2.67
C PHE A 165 10.67 3.98 -3.83
N VAL A 166 9.46 3.52 -3.50
CA VAL A 166 8.58 2.84 -4.46
C VAL A 166 7.55 3.76 -5.09
N ASP A 167 7.77 5.06 -4.97
CA ASP A 167 6.92 6.08 -5.59
C ASP A 167 7.05 6.01 -7.13
N GLU A 168 5.92 6.04 -7.83
CA GLU A 168 5.88 6.02 -9.30
C GLU A 168 6.49 7.28 -9.93
N ALA A 169 6.45 8.40 -9.18
CA ALA A 169 7.07 9.66 -9.55
C ALA A 169 7.66 10.31 -8.31
N ALA A 170 8.97 10.16 -8.13
CA ALA A 170 9.68 10.72 -6.98
C ALA A 170 9.55 12.25 -6.95
N PRO A 171 9.00 12.85 -5.87
CA PRO A 171 8.78 14.30 -5.79
C PRO A 171 10.11 15.05 -5.63
N PRO A 172 10.57 15.86 -6.61
CA PRO A 172 11.91 16.48 -6.54
C PRO A 172 12.12 17.38 -5.32
N ALA A 173 11.07 18.10 -4.90
CA ALA A 173 11.16 18.99 -3.73
C ALA A 173 11.34 18.17 -2.43
N LEU A 174 10.65 17.04 -2.29
CA LEU A 174 10.77 16.17 -1.13
C LEU A 174 12.11 15.43 -1.15
N MET A 175 12.57 14.96 -2.30
CA MET A 175 13.92 14.37 -2.45
C MET A 175 15.02 15.32 -1.99
N ARG A 176 14.89 16.61 -2.39
CA ARG A 176 15.84 17.64 -1.95
C ARG A 176 15.75 17.88 -0.43
N ALA A 177 14.54 17.97 0.12
CA ALA A 177 14.36 18.17 1.56
C ALA A 177 14.94 16.99 2.35
N LEU A 178 14.68 15.76 1.92
CA LEU A 178 15.24 14.57 2.52
C LEU A 178 16.78 14.56 2.48
N ALA A 179 17.38 14.92 1.35
CA ALA A 179 18.84 14.98 1.20
C ALA A 179 19.51 16.06 2.06
N ILE A 180 18.75 17.00 2.59
CA ILE A 180 19.25 18.02 3.53
C ILE A 180 19.09 17.54 4.98
N GLU A 181 18.04 16.75 5.25
CA GLU A 181 17.71 16.24 6.58
C GLU A 181 18.64 15.08 7.00
N ILE A 182 19.07 14.25 6.04
CA ILE A 182 20.05 13.16 6.23
C ILE A 182 21.47 13.73 6.41
#